data_abc07b5216e6bc733accb9a831b81e0f
#
_entry.id   abc07b5216e6bc733accb9a831b81e0f
#
_cell.length_a   1.000
_cell.length_b   1.000
_cell.length_c   1.000
_cell.angle_alpha   90.00
_cell.angle_beta   90.00
_cell.angle_gamma   90.00
#
_symmetry.space_group_name_H-M   'P 1'
#
loop_
_entity.id
_entity.type
_entity.pdbx_description
1 polymer ?
#
loop_
_entity_poly.entity_id
_entity_poly.type
_entity_poly.pdbx_seq_one_letter_code
_entity_poly.pdbx_strand_id
1 'polypeptide(L)'
;MIYLASASPRRQELLRQAGLTFEALPSNILEEQWASEAPVDYVRRVAADKARHIARLVAERGLPAHPVLGADTEVVVENDVLGKSHDRAHAAGMLRRLSGRTHTVLT
;
A
#
# COMPACT_ATOMS: atom_id res chain seq x y z
N MET A 1 -18.35 10.22 -4.04
CA MET A 1 -16.98 10.75 -3.80
C MET A 1 -16.30 9.97 -2.69
N ILE A 2 -15.08 9.52 -2.91
CA ILE A 2 -14.23 8.88 -1.89
C ILE A 2 -12.83 9.50 -1.91
N TYR A 3 -12.09 9.34 -0.82
CA TYR A 3 -10.66 9.62 -0.81
C TYR A 3 -9.89 8.31 -1.03
N LEU A 4 -8.90 8.35 -1.91
CA LEU A 4 -7.96 7.24 -2.10
C LEU A 4 -6.68 7.55 -1.34
N ALA A 5 -6.36 6.76 -0.33
CA ALA A 5 -5.16 6.91 0.49
C ALA A 5 -3.94 6.31 -0.23
N SER A 6 -3.61 6.83 -1.39
CA SER A 6 -2.52 6.33 -2.24
C SER A 6 -2.12 7.35 -3.28
N ALA A 7 -0.83 7.34 -3.63
CA ALA A 7 -0.31 8.08 -4.78
C ALA A 7 -0.16 7.18 -6.02
N SER A 8 -0.55 5.91 -5.94
CA SER A 8 -0.37 4.94 -7.03
C SER A 8 -1.18 5.28 -8.27
N PRO A 9 -0.53 5.56 -9.43
CA PRO A 9 -1.27 5.79 -10.69
C PRO A 9 -2.11 4.59 -11.10
N ARG A 10 -1.65 3.38 -10.83
CA ARG A 10 -2.36 2.14 -11.15
C ARG A 10 -3.68 2.03 -10.41
N ARG A 11 -3.70 2.31 -9.11
CA ARG A 11 -4.92 2.29 -8.31
C ARG A 11 -5.88 3.38 -8.72
N GLN A 12 -5.37 4.57 -9.05
CA GLN A 12 -6.19 5.67 -9.57
C GLN A 12 -6.88 5.26 -10.87
N GLU A 13 -6.15 4.63 -11.78
CA GLU A 13 -6.69 4.16 -13.06
C GLU A 13 -7.78 3.09 -12.85
N LEU A 14 -7.58 2.17 -11.93
CA LEU A 14 -8.58 1.15 -11.61
C LEU A 14 -9.89 1.78 -11.12
N LEU A 15 -9.81 2.80 -10.28
CA LEU A 15 -11.00 3.52 -9.80
C LEU A 15 -11.71 4.27 -10.92
N ARG A 16 -10.96 4.88 -11.84
CA ARG A 16 -11.56 5.54 -13.03
C ARG A 16 -12.28 4.53 -13.90
N GLN A 17 -11.69 3.38 -14.15
CA GLN A 17 -12.31 2.30 -14.93
C GLN A 17 -13.59 1.79 -14.27
N ALA A 18 -13.64 1.79 -12.93
CA ALA A 18 -14.83 1.41 -12.18
C ALA A 18 -15.90 2.50 -12.15
N GLY A 19 -15.64 3.66 -12.73
CA GLY A 19 -16.60 4.77 -12.76
C GLY A 19 -16.74 5.53 -11.45
N LEU A 20 -15.76 5.42 -10.55
CA LEU A 20 -15.80 6.09 -9.25
C LEU A 20 -15.18 7.48 -9.31
N THR A 21 -15.82 8.42 -8.63
CA THR A 21 -15.29 9.76 -8.40
C THR A 21 -14.47 9.74 -7.12
N PHE A 22 -13.20 10.19 -7.19
CA PHE A 22 -12.30 10.14 -6.05
C PHE A 22 -11.30 11.30 -6.06
N GLU A 23 -10.72 11.56 -4.90
CA GLU A 23 -9.54 12.40 -4.75
C GLU A 23 -8.42 11.57 -4.12
N ALA A 24 -7.25 11.54 -4.78
CA ALA A 24 -6.09 10.80 -4.28
C ALA A 24 -5.30 11.67 -3.31
N LEU A 25 -5.07 11.17 -2.10
CA LEU A 25 -4.25 11.81 -1.08
C LEU A 25 -3.12 10.84 -0.70
N PRO A 26 -1.85 11.23 -0.90
CA PRO A 26 -0.74 10.35 -0.57
C PRO A 26 -0.68 10.08 0.93
N SER A 27 -0.46 8.83 1.29
CA SER A 27 -0.32 8.39 2.68
C SER A 27 1.14 8.05 2.96
N ASN A 28 1.77 8.81 3.86
CA ASN A 28 3.17 8.65 4.25
C ASN A 28 3.25 8.00 5.63
N ILE A 29 2.91 6.72 5.71
CA ILE A 29 3.05 5.93 6.93
C ILE A 29 4.30 5.06 6.86
N LEU A 30 4.80 4.65 8.03
CA LEU A 30 5.87 3.68 8.11
C LEU A 30 5.34 2.30 7.71
N GLU A 31 5.91 1.72 6.65
CA GLU A 31 5.54 0.41 6.14
C GLU A 31 6.62 -0.60 6.53
N GLU A 32 6.48 -1.17 7.72
CA GLU A 32 7.45 -2.10 8.28
C GLU A 32 6.75 -3.34 8.81
N GLN A 33 7.19 -4.51 8.35
CA GLN A 33 6.68 -5.79 8.83
C GLN A 33 7.19 -6.06 10.25
N TRP A 34 6.26 -6.38 11.16
CA TRP A 34 6.63 -6.74 12.53
C TRP A 34 7.24 -8.14 12.58
N ALA A 35 8.08 -8.39 13.58
CA ALA A 35 8.57 -9.71 13.86
C ALA A 35 7.39 -10.67 14.06
N SER A 36 7.45 -11.83 13.42
CA SER A 36 6.39 -12.85 13.47
C SER A 36 5.05 -12.45 12.82
N GLU A 37 4.98 -11.30 12.15
CA GLU A 37 3.77 -10.90 11.42
C GLU A 37 3.68 -11.66 10.10
N ALA A 38 2.54 -12.36 9.88
CA ALA A 38 2.29 -13.03 8.61
C ALA A 38 2.09 -11.98 7.49
N PRO A 39 2.53 -12.28 6.25
CA PRO A 39 2.38 -11.34 5.13
C PRO A 39 0.94 -10.86 4.89
N VAL A 40 -0.06 -11.74 5.03
CA VAL A 40 -1.48 -11.36 4.89
C VAL A 40 -1.88 -10.34 5.95
N ASP A 41 -1.46 -10.53 7.19
CA ASP A 41 -1.76 -9.60 8.28
C ASP A 41 -1.05 -8.27 8.08
N TYR A 42 0.18 -8.29 7.59
CA TYR A 42 0.94 -7.09 7.23
C TYR A 42 0.20 -6.27 6.17
N VAL A 43 -0.20 -6.89 5.07
CA VAL A 43 -0.92 -6.21 3.98
C VAL A 43 -2.22 -5.57 4.47
N ARG A 44 -2.99 -6.30 5.28
CA ARG A 44 -4.23 -5.78 5.88
C ARG A 44 -3.97 -4.61 6.81
N ARG A 45 -2.97 -4.74 7.67
CA ARG A 45 -2.61 -3.68 8.63
C ARG A 45 -2.16 -2.41 7.91
N VAL A 46 -1.28 -2.53 6.93
CA VAL A 46 -0.78 -1.37 6.16
C VAL A 46 -1.91 -0.69 5.42
N ALA A 47 -2.80 -1.45 4.77
CA ALA A 47 -3.97 -0.86 4.09
C ALA A 47 -4.86 -0.09 5.07
N ALA A 48 -5.15 -0.66 6.23
CA ALA A 48 -5.94 0.00 7.27
C ALA A 48 -5.25 1.24 7.83
N ASP A 49 -3.94 1.18 8.05
CA ASP A 49 -3.15 2.31 8.57
C ASP A 49 -3.13 3.47 7.58
N LYS A 50 -3.02 3.19 6.28
CA LYS A 50 -3.12 4.21 5.24
C LYS A 50 -4.48 4.90 5.26
N ALA A 51 -5.56 4.13 5.34
CA ALA A 51 -6.91 4.69 5.40
C ALA A 51 -7.10 5.55 6.65
N ARG A 52 -6.65 5.09 7.82
CA ARG A 52 -6.74 5.83 9.08
C ARG A 52 -5.92 7.12 9.05
N HIS A 53 -4.73 7.08 8.47
CA HIS A 53 -3.88 8.27 8.33
C HIS A 53 -4.59 9.35 7.52
N ILE A 54 -5.16 8.99 6.38
CA ILE A 54 -5.87 9.95 5.53
C ILE A 54 -7.18 10.41 6.18
N ALA A 55 -7.91 9.55 6.86
CA ALA A 55 -9.11 9.95 7.59
C ALA A 55 -8.81 11.03 8.65
N ARG A 56 -7.70 10.87 9.37
CA ARG A 56 -7.22 11.86 10.33
C ARG A 56 -6.86 13.19 9.65
N LEU A 57 -6.13 13.12 8.55
CA LEU A 57 -5.71 14.28 7.78
C LEU A 57 -6.91 15.06 7.25
N VAL A 58 -7.93 14.37 6.74
CA VAL A 58 -9.19 14.96 6.29
C VAL A 58 -9.87 15.73 7.43
N ALA A 59 -9.96 15.12 8.60
CA ALA A 59 -10.56 15.76 9.78
C ALA A 59 -9.75 16.97 10.25
N GLU A 60 -8.42 16.86 10.32
CA GLU A 60 -7.53 17.92 10.77
C GLU A 60 -7.53 19.13 9.84
N ARG A 61 -7.65 18.90 8.53
CA ARG A 61 -7.69 19.96 7.52
C ARG A 61 -9.07 20.51 7.24
N GLY A 62 -10.09 20.00 7.90
CA GLY A 62 -11.48 20.43 7.68
C GLY A 62 -12.00 20.13 6.30
N LEU A 63 -11.51 19.09 5.64
CA LEU A 63 -11.97 18.68 4.32
C LEU A 63 -13.35 18.01 4.44
N PRO A 64 -14.15 18.00 3.34
CA PRO A 64 -15.44 17.31 3.36
C PRO A 64 -15.32 15.85 3.79
N ALA A 65 -16.25 15.37 4.61
CA ALA A 65 -16.26 14.00 5.11
C ALA A 65 -16.75 13.05 4.00
N HIS A 66 -15.86 12.16 3.55
CA HIS A 66 -16.15 11.11 2.59
C HIS A 66 -15.45 9.81 3.04
N PRO A 67 -15.93 8.64 2.58
CA PRO A 67 -15.23 7.38 2.84
C PRO A 67 -13.79 7.42 2.34
N VAL A 68 -12.89 6.75 3.07
CA VAL A 68 -11.47 6.65 2.70
C VAL A 68 -11.16 5.20 2.33
N LEU A 69 -10.59 4.99 1.14
CA LEU A 69 -10.14 3.69 0.67
C LEU A 69 -8.62 3.60 0.84
N GLY A 70 -8.17 2.66 1.65
CA GLY A 70 -6.77 2.29 1.76
C GLY A 70 -6.51 0.95 1.11
N ALA A 71 -5.35 0.80 0.50
CA ALA A 71 -4.93 -0.45 -0.13
C ALA A 71 -3.43 -0.61 -0.03
N ASP A 72 -2.98 -1.87 -0.03
CA ASP A 72 -1.57 -2.23 -0.07
C ASP A 72 -1.37 -3.42 -0.99
N THR A 73 -0.21 -3.49 -1.64
CA THR A 73 0.19 -4.59 -2.50
C THR A 73 1.64 -4.94 -2.21
N GLU A 74 1.90 -6.21 -1.87
CA GLU A 74 3.23 -6.67 -1.49
C GLU A 74 3.63 -7.93 -2.26
N VAL A 75 4.93 -8.06 -2.53
CA VAL A 75 5.53 -9.27 -3.08
C VAL A 75 6.11 -10.07 -1.92
N VAL A 76 5.75 -11.35 -1.85
CA VAL A 76 6.13 -12.23 -0.74
C VAL A 76 7.00 -13.38 -1.25
N VAL A 77 8.16 -13.58 -0.64
CA VAL A 77 9.06 -14.70 -0.89
C VAL A 77 9.40 -15.35 0.45
N GLU A 78 9.11 -16.64 0.61
CA GLU A 78 9.44 -17.41 1.83
C GLU A 78 8.91 -16.72 3.12
N ASN A 79 7.67 -16.22 3.09
CA ASN A 79 7.02 -15.47 4.17
C ASN A 79 7.66 -14.11 4.49
N ASP A 80 8.60 -13.64 3.67
CA ASP A 80 9.17 -12.30 3.80
C ASP A 80 8.51 -11.35 2.81
N VAL A 81 8.07 -10.22 3.32
CA VAL A 81 7.56 -9.14 2.49
C VAL A 81 8.73 -8.37 1.91
N LEU A 82 8.79 -8.26 0.58
CA LEU A 82 9.78 -7.43 -0.10
C LEU A 82 9.25 -6.02 -0.24
N GLY A 83 9.84 -5.09 0.52
CA GLY A 83 9.46 -3.68 0.49
C GLY A 83 9.90 -2.97 -0.79
N LYS A 84 9.64 -1.66 -0.85
CA LYS A 84 10.12 -0.81 -1.94
C LYS A 84 11.64 -0.75 -1.92
N SER A 85 12.28 -0.77 -3.11
CA SER A 85 13.72 -0.61 -3.18
C SER A 85 14.12 0.82 -2.81
N HIS A 86 15.12 0.95 -1.93
CA HIS A 86 15.65 2.24 -1.49
C HIS A 86 16.81 2.72 -2.36
N ASP A 87 17.55 1.79 -2.96
CA ASP A 87 18.69 2.06 -3.82
C ASP A 87 18.92 0.91 -4.81
N ARG A 88 19.94 1.05 -5.66
CA ARG A 88 20.28 0.05 -6.68
C ARG A 88 20.70 -1.28 -6.05
N ALA A 89 21.48 -1.27 -4.98
CA ALA A 89 21.92 -2.49 -4.32
C ALA A 89 20.75 -3.25 -3.69
N HIS A 90 19.81 -2.53 -3.08
CA HIS A 90 18.60 -3.10 -2.52
C HIS A 90 17.73 -3.73 -3.62
N ALA A 91 17.52 -3.02 -4.74
CA ALA A 91 16.77 -3.53 -5.88
C ALA A 91 17.41 -4.80 -6.46
N ALA A 92 18.74 -4.84 -6.60
CA ALA A 92 19.47 -6.01 -7.09
C ALA A 92 19.30 -7.20 -6.12
N GLY A 93 19.31 -6.96 -4.81
CA GLY A 93 19.06 -7.98 -3.80
C GLY A 93 17.66 -8.56 -3.88
N MET A 94 16.64 -7.72 -4.09
CA MET A 94 15.27 -8.15 -4.31
C MET A 94 15.12 -9.02 -5.56
N LEU A 95 15.73 -8.63 -6.66
CA LEU A 95 15.71 -9.40 -7.91
C LEU A 95 16.38 -10.76 -7.74
N ARG A 96 17.50 -10.83 -7.01
CA ARG A 96 18.17 -12.13 -6.72
C ARG A 96 17.28 -13.04 -5.89
N ARG A 97 16.56 -12.50 -4.92
CA ARG A 97 15.63 -13.29 -4.09
C ARG A 97 14.47 -13.84 -4.89
N LEU A 98 13.97 -13.09 -5.88
CA LEU A 98 12.88 -13.53 -6.76
C LEU A 98 13.33 -14.56 -7.80
N SER A 99 14.61 -14.53 -8.20
CA SER A 99 15.14 -15.40 -9.24
C SER A 99 15.14 -16.87 -8.81
N GLY A 100 14.52 -17.73 -9.62
CA GLY A 100 14.47 -19.16 -9.37
C GLY A 100 13.62 -19.59 -8.18
N ARG A 101 12.78 -18.70 -7.63
CA ARG A 101 11.93 -18.98 -6.48
C ARG A 101 10.48 -18.68 -6.77
N THR A 102 9.59 -19.41 -6.10
CA THR A 102 8.17 -19.09 -6.10
C THR A 102 7.92 -17.86 -5.23
N HIS A 103 7.18 -16.91 -5.77
CA HIS A 103 6.77 -15.71 -5.03
C HIS A 103 5.26 -15.49 -5.18
N THR A 104 4.70 -14.74 -4.24
CA THR A 104 3.26 -14.42 -4.19
C THR A 104 3.08 -12.91 -4.13
N VAL A 105 2.09 -12.40 -4.86
CA VAL A 105 1.68 -10.98 -4.75
C VAL A 105 0.37 -10.94 -3.96
N LEU A 106 0.37 -10.16 -2.88
CA LEU A 106 -0.80 -9.94 -2.03
C LEU A 106 -1.29 -8.50 -2.16
N THR A 107 -2.60 -8.37 -2.31
CA THR A 107 -3.25 -7.06 -2.33
C THR A 107 -4.37 -7.02 -1.30
#